data_cfa0db8e5b9b579c3745762bb075789d
#
_entry.id   cfa0db8e5b9b579c3745762bb075789d
#
_cell.length_a   1.000
_cell.length_b   1.000
_cell.length_c   1.000
_cell.angle_alpha   90.00
_cell.angle_beta   90.00
_cell.angle_gamma   90.00
#
_symmetry.space_group_name_H-M   'P 1'
#
loop_
_entity.id
_entity.type
_entity.pdbx_description
1 polymer ?
#
loop_
_entity_poly.entity_id
_entity_poly.type
_entity_poly.pdbx_seq_one_letter_code
_entity_poly.pdbx_strand_id
1 'polypeptide(L)'
;WQALRRLVEDSLVVQDPFELFVAQNFALDGLLYPLIYGGFVDDHVALQGGTAVAMLTSFMPEWHDESARWIDAVIKAAGAESDANRALLRDWTGHWMDRAQAALSPIARLALGDVGETVLSDARVQLQARLAKTGVAA
;
A
#
# COMPACT_ATOMS: atom_id res chain seq x y z
N TRP A 1 -1.96 -0.99 16.59
CA TRP A 1 -3.38 -1.02 16.19
C TRP A 1 -4.03 0.37 16.12
N GLN A 2 -3.84 1.22 17.15
CA GLN A 2 -4.49 2.54 17.16
C GLN A 2 -4.08 3.45 15.98
N ALA A 3 -2.84 3.38 15.53
CA ALA A 3 -2.38 4.18 14.39
C ALA A 3 -3.10 3.78 13.09
N LEU A 4 -3.25 2.47 12.85
CA LEU A 4 -4.00 1.99 11.67
C LEU A 4 -5.49 2.35 11.77
N ARG A 5 -6.10 2.21 12.94
CA ARG A 5 -7.48 2.62 13.17
C ARG A 5 -7.70 4.10 12.83
N ARG A 6 -6.81 4.99 13.30
CA ARG A 6 -6.88 6.43 12.99
C ARG A 6 -6.74 6.70 11.50
N LEU A 7 -5.83 6.01 10.83
CA LEU A 7 -5.69 6.14 9.37
C LEU A 7 -7.00 5.83 8.65
N VAL A 8 -7.69 4.73 9.05
CA VAL A 8 -8.99 4.36 8.48
C VAL A 8 -10.07 5.39 8.84
N GLU A 9 -10.14 5.83 10.10
CA GLU A 9 -11.10 6.87 10.52
C GLU A 9 -10.90 8.18 9.74
N ASP A 10 -9.65 8.59 9.52
CA ASP A 10 -9.32 9.79 8.75
C ASP A 10 -9.68 9.64 7.25
N SER A 11 -9.53 8.44 6.70
CA SER A 11 -9.95 8.18 5.31
C SER A 11 -11.47 8.29 5.09
N LEU A 12 -12.27 8.00 6.13
CA LEU A 12 -13.74 8.09 6.06
C LEU A 12 -14.26 9.53 5.95
N VAL A 13 -13.47 10.54 6.30
CA VAL A 13 -13.86 11.96 6.24
C VAL A 13 -13.28 12.69 5.02
N VAL A 14 -12.52 11.99 4.17
CA VAL A 14 -12.03 12.52 2.89
C VAL A 14 -13.22 12.87 2.00
N GLN A 15 -13.23 14.10 1.48
CA GLN A 15 -14.35 14.61 0.68
C GLN A 15 -14.24 14.23 -0.80
N ASP A 16 -13.02 14.16 -1.32
CA ASP A 16 -12.78 13.80 -2.72
C ASP A 16 -12.71 12.28 -2.87
N PRO A 17 -13.60 11.66 -3.66
CA PRO A 17 -13.61 10.21 -3.84
C PRO A 17 -12.33 9.68 -4.53
N PHE A 18 -11.65 10.52 -5.33
CA PHE A 18 -10.41 10.11 -5.96
C PHE A 18 -9.22 10.17 -4.97
N GLU A 19 -9.22 11.14 -4.04
CA GLU A 19 -8.27 11.14 -2.93
C GLU A 19 -8.44 9.88 -2.07
N LEU A 20 -9.69 9.51 -1.75
CA LEU A 20 -9.99 8.27 -1.02
C LEU A 20 -9.49 7.04 -1.79
N PHE A 21 -9.69 7.00 -3.10
CA PHE A 21 -9.16 5.93 -3.96
C PHE A 21 -7.63 5.83 -3.85
N VAL A 22 -6.91 6.95 -3.90
CA VAL A 22 -5.46 7.01 -3.74
C VAL A 22 -5.04 6.54 -2.33
N ALA A 23 -5.74 7.01 -1.29
CA ALA A 23 -5.44 6.67 0.09
C ALA A 23 -5.54 5.16 0.37
N GLN A 24 -6.63 4.53 -0.09
CA GLN A 24 -6.91 3.12 0.17
C GLN A 24 -6.18 2.21 -0.81
N ASN A 25 -6.46 2.35 -2.11
CA ASN A 25 -6.04 1.35 -3.09
C ASN A 25 -4.58 1.52 -3.52
N PHE A 26 -4.07 2.75 -3.57
CA PHE A 26 -2.67 2.96 -3.91
C PHE A 26 -1.77 2.90 -2.67
N ALA A 27 -2.02 3.75 -1.67
CA ALA A 27 -1.10 3.93 -0.55
C ALA A 27 -1.21 2.81 0.50
N LEU A 28 -2.41 2.56 1.03
CA LEU A 28 -2.59 1.57 2.09
C LEU A 28 -2.39 0.14 1.56
N ASP A 29 -3.10 -0.25 0.51
CA ASP A 29 -3.01 -1.61 -0.05
C ASP A 29 -1.62 -1.88 -0.63
N GLY A 30 -0.98 -0.88 -1.23
CA GLY A 30 0.38 -0.99 -1.77
C GLY A 30 1.45 -1.29 -0.73
N LEU A 31 1.21 -0.98 0.55
CA LEU A 31 2.10 -1.32 1.67
C LEU A 31 1.60 -2.52 2.46
N LEU A 32 0.28 -2.63 2.64
CA LEU A 32 -0.34 -3.65 3.49
C LEU A 32 -0.23 -5.06 2.90
N TYR A 33 -0.49 -5.21 1.59
CA TYR A 33 -0.46 -6.52 0.94
C TYR A 33 0.93 -7.17 0.96
N PRO A 34 2.02 -6.48 0.58
CA PRO A 34 3.37 -7.04 0.71
C PRO A 34 3.72 -7.37 2.16
N LEU A 35 3.32 -6.54 3.13
CA LEU A 35 3.59 -6.78 4.54
C LEU A 35 2.88 -8.03 5.05
N ILE A 36 1.59 -8.20 4.72
CA ILE A 36 0.78 -9.31 5.25
C ILE A 36 1.07 -10.60 4.49
N TYR A 37 0.93 -10.61 3.17
CA TYR A 37 0.97 -11.85 2.40
C TYR A 37 2.40 -12.29 2.09
N GLY A 38 3.31 -11.38 1.73
CA GLY A 38 4.72 -11.69 1.57
C GLY A 38 5.42 -11.90 2.92
N GLY A 39 5.62 -10.81 3.65
CA GLY A 39 6.44 -10.84 4.85
C GLY A 39 5.86 -11.66 6.00
N PHE A 40 4.56 -11.52 6.32
CA PHE A 40 4.01 -12.21 7.48
C PHE A 40 3.52 -13.63 7.14
N VAL A 41 2.73 -13.82 6.08
CA VAL A 41 2.15 -15.14 5.79
C VAL A 41 3.19 -16.07 5.16
N ASP A 42 3.83 -15.67 4.06
CA ASP A 42 4.72 -16.55 3.30
C ASP A 42 6.07 -16.74 3.99
N ASP A 43 6.69 -15.67 4.47
CA ASP A 43 8.04 -15.74 5.05
C ASP A 43 8.06 -16.09 6.54
N HIS A 44 6.95 -15.86 7.27
CA HIS A 44 6.93 -16.10 8.72
C HIS A 44 5.96 -17.23 9.12
N VAL A 45 4.65 -17.08 8.82
CA VAL A 45 3.64 -18.05 9.27
C VAL A 45 3.81 -19.42 8.61
N ALA A 46 4.11 -19.47 7.32
CA ALA A 46 4.32 -20.73 6.59
C ALA A 46 5.49 -21.54 7.18
N LEU A 47 6.58 -20.88 7.55
CA LEU A 47 7.77 -21.50 8.13
C LEU A 47 7.55 -21.98 9.58
N GLN A 48 6.54 -21.47 10.27
CA GLN A 48 6.19 -21.84 11.64
C GLN A 48 5.02 -22.83 11.75
N GLY A 49 4.73 -23.57 10.68
CA GLY A 49 3.69 -24.58 10.65
C GLY A 49 2.34 -24.09 10.14
N GLY A 50 2.22 -22.84 9.74
CA GLY A 50 1.01 -22.25 9.18
C GLY A 50 0.83 -22.46 7.68
N THR A 51 1.39 -23.54 7.10
CA THR A 51 1.33 -23.83 5.66
C THR A 51 -0.08 -23.81 5.09
N ALA A 52 -1.09 -24.26 5.88
CA ALA A 52 -2.48 -24.22 5.45
C ALA A 52 -2.98 -22.80 5.22
N VAL A 53 -2.55 -21.82 6.03
CA VAL A 53 -2.90 -20.41 5.87
C VAL A 53 -2.26 -19.87 4.58
N ALA A 54 -0.96 -20.11 4.38
CA ALA A 54 -0.25 -19.69 3.17
C ALA A 54 -0.90 -20.28 1.90
N MET A 55 -1.29 -21.55 1.92
CA MET A 55 -2.01 -22.18 0.81
C MET A 55 -3.37 -21.54 0.52
N LEU A 56 -4.14 -21.23 1.57
CA LEU A 56 -5.46 -20.60 1.41
C LEU A 56 -5.39 -19.16 0.89
N THR A 57 -4.29 -18.46 1.14
CA THR A 57 -4.09 -17.07 0.74
C THR A 57 -3.13 -16.90 -0.46
N SER A 58 -2.66 -18.01 -1.06
CA SER A 58 -1.65 -18.00 -2.12
C SER A 58 -2.05 -17.20 -3.37
N PHE A 59 -3.35 -17.01 -3.60
CA PHE A 59 -3.85 -16.19 -4.72
C PHE A 59 -3.82 -14.67 -4.45
N MET A 60 -3.65 -14.26 -3.19
CA MET A 60 -3.75 -12.84 -2.80
C MET A 60 -2.64 -11.96 -3.41
N PRO A 61 -1.37 -12.40 -3.51
CA PRO A 61 -0.34 -11.64 -4.20
C PRO A 61 -0.66 -11.41 -5.68
N GLU A 62 -1.10 -12.44 -6.40
CA GLU A 62 -1.47 -12.32 -7.82
C GLU A 62 -2.67 -11.38 -8.01
N TRP A 63 -3.68 -11.49 -7.16
CA TRP A 63 -4.84 -10.60 -7.18
C TRP A 63 -4.44 -9.15 -6.89
N HIS A 64 -3.53 -8.93 -5.95
CA HIS A 64 -2.98 -7.61 -5.66
C HIS A 64 -2.23 -7.04 -6.86
N ASP A 65 -1.40 -7.84 -7.55
CA ASP A 65 -0.67 -7.41 -8.74
C ASP A 65 -1.59 -6.99 -9.88
N GLU A 66 -2.68 -7.72 -10.10
CA GLU A 66 -3.70 -7.34 -11.08
C GLU A 66 -4.39 -6.01 -10.70
N SER A 67 -4.81 -5.90 -9.44
CA SER A 67 -5.43 -4.68 -8.93
C SER A 67 -4.47 -3.49 -9.02
N ALA A 68 -3.19 -3.69 -8.71
CA ALA A 68 -2.15 -2.68 -8.78
C ALA A 68 -1.98 -2.13 -10.20
N ARG A 69 -1.99 -2.99 -11.22
CA ARG A 69 -1.92 -2.56 -12.63
C ARG A 69 -3.10 -1.68 -13.03
N TRP A 70 -4.30 -2.04 -12.60
CA TRP A 70 -5.48 -1.22 -12.83
C TRP A 70 -5.40 0.13 -12.11
N ILE A 71 -5.00 0.15 -10.83
CA ILE A 71 -4.85 1.36 -10.03
C ILE A 71 -3.83 2.31 -10.68
N ASP A 72 -2.66 1.78 -11.09
CA ASP A 72 -1.62 2.56 -11.76
C ASP A 72 -2.10 3.16 -13.08
N ALA A 73 -2.90 2.41 -13.84
CA ALA A 73 -3.49 2.90 -15.09
C ALA A 73 -4.50 4.04 -14.85
N VAL A 74 -5.33 3.95 -13.81
CA VAL A 74 -6.28 4.99 -13.41
C VAL A 74 -5.56 6.26 -12.97
N ILE A 75 -4.53 6.14 -12.11
CA ILE A 75 -3.70 7.29 -11.66
C ILE A 75 -2.99 7.94 -12.84
N LYS A 76 -2.41 7.13 -13.74
CA LYS A 76 -1.76 7.63 -14.96
C LYS A 76 -2.72 8.41 -15.84
N ALA A 77 -3.91 7.87 -16.08
CA ALA A 77 -4.93 8.52 -16.91
C ALA A 77 -5.35 9.86 -16.31
N ALA A 78 -5.69 9.90 -15.02
CA ALA A 78 -6.08 11.13 -14.32
C ALA A 78 -4.96 12.17 -14.30
N GLY A 79 -3.70 11.76 -14.09
CA GLY A 79 -2.54 12.66 -14.13
C GLY A 79 -2.21 13.21 -15.51
N ALA A 80 -2.61 12.50 -16.57
CA ALA A 80 -2.41 12.94 -17.96
C ALA A 80 -3.42 14.01 -18.41
N GLU A 81 -4.55 14.17 -17.71
CA GLU A 81 -5.59 15.13 -18.09
C GLU A 81 -5.16 16.59 -17.91
N SER A 82 -4.37 16.91 -16.86
CA SER A 82 -3.88 18.25 -16.62
C SER A 82 -2.69 18.29 -15.65
N ASP A 83 -1.92 19.39 -15.71
CA ASP A 83 -0.85 19.64 -14.73
C ASP A 83 -1.39 19.82 -13.31
N ALA A 84 -2.60 20.37 -13.17
CA ALA A 84 -3.28 20.53 -11.89
C ALA A 84 -3.61 19.16 -11.27
N ASN A 85 -4.16 18.24 -12.05
CA ASN A 85 -4.41 16.87 -11.59
C ASN A 85 -3.12 16.15 -11.20
N ARG A 86 -2.06 16.33 -12.00
CA ARG A 86 -0.76 15.72 -11.70
C ARG A 86 -0.18 16.23 -10.39
N ALA A 87 -0.24 17.55 -10.14
CA ALA A 87 0.21 18.14 -8.89
C ALA A 87 -0.59 17.59 -7.69
N LEU A 88 -1.92 17.56 -7.82
CA LEU A 88 -2.82 17.07 -6.79
C LEU A 88 -2.57 15.59 -6.46
N LEU A 89 -2.43 14.74 -7.48
CA LEU A 89 -2.12 13.32 -7.31
C LEU A 89 -0.75 13.10 -6.65
N ARG A 90 0.25 13.92 -6.96
CA ARG A 90 1.56 13.87 -6.29
C ARG A 90 1.43 14.18 -4.81
N ASP A 91 0.69 15.22 -4.46
CA ASP A 91 0.48 15.62 -3.07
C ASP A 91 -0.27 14.53 -2.31
N TRP A 92 -1.34 13.98 -2.86
CA TRP A 92 -2.12 12.90 -2.24
C TRP A 92 -1.31 11.61 -2.08
N THR A 93 -0.62 11.17 -3.13
CA THR A 93 0.18 9.94 -3.06
C THR A 93 1.29 10.06 -2.02
N GLY A 94 1.99 11.19 -1.97
CA GLY A 94 3.02 11.46 -0.95
C GLY A 94 2.43 11.44 0.46
N HIS A 95 1.38 12.23 0.68
CA HIS A 95 0.70 12.34 1.98
C HIS A 95 0.20 10.99 2.50
N TRP A 96 -0.54 10.25 1.69
CA TRP A 96 -1.15 9.00 2.13
C TRP A 96 -0.14 7.85 2.27
N MET A 97 0.92 7.82 1.44
CA MET A 97 2.02 6.85 1.64
C MET A 97 2.75 7.07 2.97
N ASP A 98 3.03 8.32 3.35
CA ASP A 98 3.67 8.63 4.63
C ASP A 98 2.80 8.22 5.80
N ARG A 99 1.51 8.50 5.74
CA ARG A 99 0.54 8.14 6.77
C ARG A 99 0.34 6.63 6.87
N ALA A 100 0.22 5.94 5.74
CA ALA A 100 0.07 4.48 5.71
C ALA A 100 1.31 3.79 6.31
N GLN A 101 2.51 4.22 5.94
CA GLN A 101 3.75 3.68 6.51
C GLN A 101 3.82 3.92 8.02
N ALA A 102 3.54 5.12 8.49
CA ALA A 102 3.53 5.44 9.92
C ALA A 102 2.49 4.61 10.70
N ALA A 103 1.34 4.34 10.08
CA ALA A 103 0.27 3.53 10.68
C ALA A 103 0.60 2.03 10.72
N LEU A 104 1.31 1.52 9.72
CA LEU A 104 1.67 0.10 9.61
C LEU A 104 2.93 -0.27 10.39
N SER A 105 3.87 0.67 10.60
CA SER A 105 5.13 0.41 11.31
C SER A 105 4.95 -0.27 12.68
N PRO A 106 4.07 0.17 13.59
CA PRO A 106 3.86 -0.53 14.86
C PRO A 106 3.33 -1.96 14.70
N ILE A 107 2.55 -2.22 13.65
CA ILE A 107 2.00 -3.55 13.36
C ILE A 107 3.08 -4.45 12.78
N ALA A 108 3.89 -3.93 11.85
CA ALA A 108 5.02 -4.64 11.28
C ALA A 108 6.00 -5.11 12.36
N ARG A 109 6.34 -4.23 13.31
CA ARG A 109 7.20 -4.57 14.46
C ARG A 109 6.55 -5.62 15.37
N LEU A 110 5.27 -5.50 15.65
CA LEU A 110 4.54 -6.46 16.50
C LEU A 110 4.53 -7.86 15.86
N ALA A 111 4.31 -7.94 14.55
CA ALA A 111 4.16 -9.20 13.83
C ALA A 111 5.51 -9.87 13.47
N LEU A 112 6.51 -9.08 13.09
CA LEU A 112 7.75 -9.56 12.48
C LEU A 112 9.03 -9.09 13.20
N GLY A 113 8.90 -8.32 14.30
CA GLY A 113 10.06 -7.73 14.97
C GLY A 113 10.82 -6.74 14.05
N ASP A 114 12.14 -6.79 14.12
CA ASP A 114 13.00 -5.86 13.35
C ASP A 114 12.87 -6.05 11.82
N VAL A 115 12.59 -7.27 11.37
CA VAL A 115 12.39 -7.58 9.93
C VAL A 115 11.17 -6.85 9.37
N GLY A 116 10.15 -6.59 10.17
CA GLY A 116 8.94 -5.90 9.74
C GLY A 116 9.18 -4.50 9.18
N GLU A 117 10.12 -3.75 9.75
CA GLU A 117 10.48 -2.42 9.23
C GLU A 117 11.18 -2.52 7.86
N THR A 118 12.02 -3.53 7.66
CA THR A 118 12.67 -3.78 6.37
C THR A 118 11.64 -4.12 5.31
N VAL A 119 10.73 -5.06 5.59
CA VAL A 119 9.65 -5.43 4.66
C VAL A 119 8.80 -4.21 4.27
N LEU A 120 8.44 -3.38 5.25
CA LEU A 120 7.65 -2.18 4.99
C LEU A 120 8.41 -1.12 4.18
N SER A 121 9.71 -0.97 4.43
CA SER A 121 10.58 -0.07 3.67
C SER A 121 10.73 -0.54 2.21
N ASP A 122 10.93 -1.83 1.99
CA ASP A 122 11.04 -2.41 0.65
C ASP A 122 9.73 -2.28 -0.14
N ALA A 123 8.58 -2.52 0.52
CA ALA A 123 7.27 -2.28 -0.06
C ALA A 123 7.08 -0.81 -0.49
N ARG A 124 7.54 0.13 0.33
CA ARG A 124 7.52 1.56 0.00
C ARG A 124 8.38 1.88 -1.23
N VAL A 125 9.58 1.35 -1.32
CA VAL A 125 10.46 1.55 -2.48
C VAL A 125 9.80 1.03 -3.75
N GLN A 126 9.18 -0.15 -3.70
CA GLN A 126 8.44 -0.71 -4.83
C GLN A 126 7.25 0.17 -5.23
N LEU A 127 6.49 0.67 -4.25
CA LEU A 127 5.35 1.56 -4.48
C LEU A 127 5.78 2.88 -5.13
N GLN A 128 6.90 3.46 -4.68
CA GLN A 128 7.49 4.65 -5.30
C GLN A 128 7.93 4.39 -6.74
N ALA A 129 8.52 3.22 -7.01
CA ALA A 129 8.91 2.82 -8.37
C ALA A 129 7.69 2.62 -9.29
N ARG A 130 6.55 2.15 -8.75
CA ARG A 130 5.27 2.11 -9.49
C ARG A 130 4.78 3.52 -9.80
N LEU A 131 4.75 4.40 -8.80
CA LEU A 131 4.31 5.80 -8.98
C LEU A 131 5.13 6.52 -10.07
N ALA A 132 6.44 6.32 -10.09
CA ALA A 132 7.30 6.92 -11.12
C ALA A 132 6.89 6.54 -12.55
N LYS A 133 6.38 5.32 -12.75
CA LYS A 133 5.92 4.83 -14.08
C LYS A 133 4.59 5.47 -14.51
N THR A 134 3.82 6.05 -13.60
CA THR A 134 2.57 6.75 -13.93
C THR A 134 2.81 8.15 -14.49
N GLY A 135 4.00 8.72 -14.31
CA GLY A 135 4.32 10.10 -14.68
C GLY A 135 3.83 11.16 -13.69
N VAL A 136 3.27 10.74 -12.55
CA VAL A 136 2.81 11.67 -11.50
C VAL A 136 3.98 12.17 -10.64
N ALA A 137 5.03 11.36 -10.47
CA ALA A 137 6.20 11.70 -9.65
C ALA A 137 7.20 12.63 -10.34
N ALA A 138 6.98 13.01 -11.59
CA ALA A 138 7.88 13.85 -12.39
C ALA A 138 7.64 15.36 -12.17
#